data_be6369870419a5f3e9c4c91d23373ea2
#
_entry.id   be6369870419a5f3e9c4c91d23373ea2
#
_cell.length_a   1.000
_cell.length_b   1.000
_cell.length_c   1.000
_cell.angle_alpha   90.00
_cell.angle_beta   90.00
_cell.angle_gamma   90.00
#
_symmetry.space_group_name_H-M   'P 1'
#
loop_
_entity.id
_entity.type
_entity.pdbx_description
1 polymer ?
#
loop_
_entity_poly.entity_id
_entity_poly.type
_entity_poly.pdbx_seq_one_letter_code
_entity_poly.pdbx_strand_id
1 'polypeptide(L)'
;ASGGSGPRRVSTSDPHDRDVTTHPHTLAGSDFTTVGDIFSSATNPDRKKPFDIRTLMKAVADQDHGTLERWAGMADAETAVVLDARIGGIPVLLLGIESKTVARRGVPPTDGPDVYTAGTLFPRSSKKAARAINAASGNRPLVVLANLSGFDGSPDSMRALQLEYGAEIGRAVVNFDGPIVFVVVSRYHGGAFVVFSKALNPRM
;
A
#
# COMPACT_ATOMS: atom_id res chain seq x y z
N ALA A 1 -3.29 12.29 -32.45
CA ALA A 1 -2.47 11.47 -31.58
C ALA A 1 -1.78 12.39 -30.55
N SER A 2 -2.42 12.60 -29.41
CA SER A 2 -1.80 13.29 -28.27
C SER A 2 -0.86 12.28 -27.60
N GLY A 3 0.42 12.37 -27.90
CA GLY A 3 1.45 11.64 -27.22
C GLY A 3 1.58 12.15 -25.78
N GLY A 4 0.80 11.60 -24.88
CA GLY A 4 1.02 11.79 -23.46
C GLY A 4 2.41 11.26 -23.11
N SER A 5 3.33 12.13 -22.70
CA SER A 5 4.64 11.74 -22.22
C SER A 5 4.46 11.03 -20.87
N GLY A 6 4.29 9.72 -20.89
CA GLY A 6 4.38 8.91 -19.67
C GLY A 6 5.74 9.10 -18.98
N PRO A 7 5.89 8.60 -17.74
CA PRO A 7 7.14 8.78 -17.02
C PRO A 7 8.30 8.16 -17.80
N ARG A 8 9.35 8.94 -18.00
CA ARG A 8 10.51 8.50 -18.76
C ARG A 8 11.27 7.44 -17.97
N ARG A 9 11.46 6.28 -18.60
CA ARG A 9 12.34 5.23 -18.07
C ARG A 9 13.78 5.76 -18.01
N VAL A 10 14.43 5.51 -16.87
CA VAL A 10 15.87 5.77 -16.71
C VAL A 10 16.61 4.43 -16.66
N SER A 11 17.91 4.46 -16.92
CA SER A 11 18.74 3.26 -16.76
C SER A 11 18.77 2.84 -15.30
N THR A 12 18.77 1.54 -15.07
CA THR A 12 18.95 0.94 -13.76
C THR A 12 19.98 -0.18 -13.88
N SER A 13 20.82 -0.31 -12.87
CA SER A 13 21.76 -1.42 -12.72
C SER A 13 21.15 -2.57 -11.91
N ASP A 14 19.96 -2.38 -11.35
CA ASP A 14 19.25 -3.45 -10.65
C ASP A 14 18.76 -4.50 -11.65
N PRO A 15 19.15 -5.79 -11.53
CA PRO A 15 18.74 -6.82 -12.47
C PRO A 15 17.22 -7.02 -12.43
N HIS A 16 16.59 -7.12 -13.59
CA HIS A 16 15.15 -7.36 -13.70
C HIS A 16 14.71 -8.74 -13.18
N ASP A 17 15.64 -9.67 -13.06
CA ASP A 17 15.46 -11.04 -12.55
C ASP A 17 15.98 -11.21 -11.11
N ARG A 18 16.26 -10.11 -10.42
CA ARG A 18 16.68 -10.15 -9.02
C ARG A 18 15.63 -10.86 -8.16
N ASP A 19 16.07 -11.81 -7.34
CA ASP A 19 15.22 -12.53 -6.42
C ASP A 19 14.86 -11.64 -5.21
N VAL A 20 13.69 -11.05 -5.22
CA VAL A 20 13.19 -10.19 -4.13
C VAL A 20 12.96 -10.96 -2.82
N THR A 21 12.85 -12.29 -2.88
CA THR A 21 12.59 -13.11 -1.68
C THR A 21 13.78 -13.14 -0.74
N THR A 22 14.98 -12.89 -1.24
CA THR A 22 16.22 -12.86 -0.44
C THR A 22 16.43 -11.55 0.32
N HIS A 23 15.60 -10.52 0.05
CA HIS A 23 15.72 -9.24 0.71
C HIS A 23 15.51 -9.36 2.23
N PRO A 24 16.39 -8.77 3.06
CA PRO A 24 16.29 -8.89 4.52
C PRO A 24 15.00 -8.27 5.07
N HIS A 25 14.37 -8.94 6.02
CA HIS A 25 13.27 -8.43 6.81
C HIS A 25 13.76 -8.16 8.24
N THR A 26 13.71 -6.89 8.66
CA THR A 26 14.38 -6.43 9.88
C THR A 26 13.43 -5.95 10.98
N LEU A 27 12.13 -6.28 10.88
CA LEU A 27 11.16 -5.90 11.92
C LEU A 27 11.46 -6.61 13.24
N ALA A 28 11.68 -5.84 14.28
CA ALA A 28 11.89 -6.37 15.62
C ALA A 28 10.70 -7.22 16.09
N GLY A 29 10.96 -8.39 16.64
CA GLY A 29 9.93 -9.33 17.09
C GLY A 29 9.23 -10.11 15.99
N SER A 30 9.66 -9.97 14.74
CA SER A 30 9.18 -10.79 13.63
C SER A 30 9.89 -12.14 13.60
N ASP A 31 9.13 -13.19 13.23
CA ASP A 31 9.67 -14.51 12.94
C ASP A 31 10.36 -14.58 11.57
N PHE A 32 10.23 -13.52 10.75
CA PHE A 32 10.76 -13.48 9.40
C PHE A 32 12.16 -12.89 9.35
N THR A 33 13.06 -13.53 8.62
CA THR A 33 14.40 -13.03 8.34
C THR A 33 14.55 -12.47 6.94
N THR A 34 13.73 -12.95 6.01
CA THR A 34 13.69 -12.48 4.62
C THR A 34 12.26 -12.23 4.16
N VAL A 35 12.13 -11.52 3.04
CA VAL A 35 10.83 -11.33 2.37
C VAL A 35 10.21 -12.68 1.96
N GLY A 36 11.03 -13.65 1.57
CA GLY A 36 10.57 -14.98 1.21
C GLY A 36 9.83 -15.70 2.33
N ASP A 37 10.22 -15.48 3.58
CA ASP A 37 9.56 -16.08 4.74
C ASP A 37 8.09 -15.67 4.88
N ILE A 38 7.74 -14.47 4.43
CA ILE A 38 6.35 -13.95 4.43
C ILE A 38 5.45 -14.85 3.59
N PHE A 39 5.97 -15.36 2.48
CA PHE A 39 5.22 -16.12 1.48
C PHE A 39 5.40 -17.62 1.58
N SER A 40 6.32 -18.08 2.42
CA SER A 40 6.58 -19.50 2.63
C SER A 40 5.50 -20.16 3.49
N SER A 41 4.99 -21.29 3.04
CA SER A 41 4.05 -22.09 3.81
C SER A 41 4.68 -22.70 5.08
N ALA A 42 6.01 -22.83 5.12
CA ALA A 42 6.73 -23.32 6.28
C ALA A 42 6.77 -22.30 7.43
N THR A 43 6.93 -21.03 7.10
CA THR A 43 7.07 -19.94 8.09
C THR A 43 5.78 -19.18 8.32
N ASN A 44 4.89 -19.12 7.32
CA ASN A 44 3.62 -18.39 7.36
C ASN A 44 2.51 -19.18 6.63
N PRO A 45 2.07 -20.33 7.18
CA PRO A 45 1.16 -21.26 6.49
C PRO A 45 -0.17 -20.62 6.11
N ASP A 46 -0.70 -19.76 6.97
CA ASP A 46 -1.98 -19.07 6.75
C ASP A 46 -1.83 -17.68 6.13
N ARG A 47 -0.60 -17.22 5.89
CA ARG A 47 -0.26 -15.87 5.43
C ARG A 47 -0.84 -14.74 6.29
N LYS A 48 -1.02 -15.01 7.59
CA LYS A 48 -1.64 -14.07 8.54
C LYS A 48 -0.64 -13.42 9.50
N LYS A 49 0.60 -13.93 9.58
CA LYS A 49 1.61 -13.34 10.45
C LYS A 49 1.93 -11.92 10.02
N PRO A 50 2.08 -11.00 11.00
CA PRO A 50 2.42 -9.61 10.71
C PRO A 50 3.79 -9.49 10.05
N PHE A 51 3.92 -8.53 9.16
CA PHE A 51 5.19 -8.15 8.54
C PHE A 51 5.25 -6.65 8.30
N ASP A 52 6.44 -6.13 8.07
CA ASP A 52 6.64 -4.73 7.74
C ASP A 52 6.44 -4.50 6.24
N ILE A 53 5.39 -3.77 5.88
CA ILE A 53 5.10 -3.49 4.46
C ILE A 53 6.20 -2.66 3.80
N ARG A 54 6.88 -1.78 4.53
CA ARG A 54 8.00 -0.99 3.99
C ARG A 54 9.14 -1.87 3.50
N THR A 55 9.42 -2.96 4.21
CA THR A 55 10.44 -3.94 3.78
C THR A 55 10.07 -4.52 2.42
N LEU A 56 8.83 -4.95 2.23
CA LEU A 56 8.37 -5.50 0.96
C LEU A 56 8.39 -4.43 -0.15
N MET A 57 7.94 -3.22 0.14
CA MET A 57 7.95 -2.10 -0.81
C MET A 57 9.37 -1.78 -1.28
N LYS A 58 10.33 -1.76 -0.36
CA LYS A 58 11.74 -1.52 -0.69
C LYS A 58 12.35 -2.71 -1.44
N ALA A 59 11.93 -3.92 -1.16
CA ALA A 59 12.41 -5.11 -1.87
C ALA A 59 12.02 -5.11 -3.35
N VAL A 60 10.83 -4.63 -3.69
CA VAL A 60 10.37 -4.58 -5.09
C VAL A 60 10.87 -3.36 -5.86
N ALA A 61 11.31 -2.32 -5.17
CA ALA A 61 11.89 -1.12 -5.79
C ALA A 61 13.30 -1.39 -6.31
N ASP A 62 13.72 -0.64 -7.34
CA ASP A 62 15.10 -0.69 -7.84
C ASP A 62 16.08 -0.34 -6.71
N GLN A 63 17.10 -1.18 -6.51
CA GLN A 63 18.04 -1.05 -5.40
C GLN A 63 19.11 0.04 -5.62
N ASP A 64 19.31 0.44 -6.85
CA ASP A 64 20.25 1.51 -7.24
C ASP A 64 19.66 2.92 -7.15
N HIS A 65 18.40 3.03 -6.74
CA HIS A 65 17.73 4.30 -6.53
C HIS A 65 17.09 4.36 -5.14
N GLY A 66 17.16 5.52 -4.51
CA GLY A 66 16.49 5.76 -3.24
C GLY A 66 14.97 5.82 -3.40
N THR A 67 14.27 5.53 -2.31
CA THR A 67 12.82 5.74 -2.18
C THR A 67 12.54 6.97 -1.32
N LEU A 68 11.44 7.67 -1.60
CA LEU A 68 10.97 8.78 -0.78
C LEU A 68 9.58 8.45 -0.24
N GLU A 69 9.44 8.39 1.08
CA GLU A 69 8.13 8.20 1.70
C GLU A 69 7.37 9.54 1.73
N ARG A 70 6.19 9.54 1.10
CA ARG A 70 5.29 10.69 1.09
C ARG A 70 4.35 10.65 2.28
N TRP A 71 4.12 11.83 2.85
CA TRP A 71 3.18 12.03 3.96
C TRP A 71 3.42 11.10 5.16
N ALA A 72 4.67 10.73 5.41
CA ALA A 72 5.04 9.89 6.56
C ALA A 72 4.61 10.49 7.91
N GLY A 73 4.58 11.81 8.00
CA GLY A 73 4.15 12.55 9.20
C GLY A 73 2.63 12.74 9.32
N MET A 74 1.81 12.22 8.39
CA MET A 74 0.36 12.36 8.48
C MET A 74 -0.17 11.49 9.63
N ALA A 75 -0.59 12.16 10.72
CA ALA A 75 -1.06 11.51 11.93
C ALA A 75 -2.31 10.66 11.67
N ASP A 76 -2.40 9.50 12.32
CA ASP A 76 -3.51 8.54 12.22
C ASP A 76 -3.75 7.98 10.80
N ALA A 77 -2.76 8.12 9.92
CA ALA A 77 -2.76 7.60 8.56
C ALA A 77 -1.66 6.56 8.31
N GLU A 78 -1.07 6.03 9.38
CA GLU A 78 0.10 5.16 9.34
C GLU A 78 -0.18 3.79 8.68
N THR A 79 -1.45 3.37 8.57
CA THR A 79 -1.79 2.11 7.90
C THR A 79 -1.74 2.19 6.37
N ALA A 80 -1.61 3.38 5.79
CA ALA A 80 -1.27 3.56 4.39
C ALA A 80 0.17 4.09 4.27
N VAL A 81 1.01 3.39 3.53
CA VAL A 81 2.40 3.76 3.26
C VAL A 81 2.55 4.10 1.79
N VAL A 82 3.11 5.27 1.49
CA VAL A 82 3.25 5.77 0.12
C VAL A 82 4.70 6.08 -0.16
N LEU A 83 5.27 5.41 -1.17
CA LEU A 83 6.65 5.65 -1.60
C LEU A 83 6.69 6.13 -3.05
N ASP A 84 7.47 7.17 -3.30
CA ASP A 84 8.03 7.39 -4.64
C ASP A 84 9.20 6.42 -4.80
N ALA A 85 9.16 5.63 -5.87
CA ALA A 85 10.15 4.60 -6.15
C ALA A 85 10.35 4.44 -7.66
N ARG A 86 11.27 3.58 -8.04
CA ARG A 86 11.42 3.12 -9.42
C ARG A 86 11.35 1.60 -9.47
N ILE A 87 10.74 1.07 -10.51
CA ILE A 87 10.69 -0.37 -10.80
C ILE A 87 11.11 -0.55 -12.26
N GLY A 88 12.23 -1.23 -12.48
CA GLY A 88 12.80 -1.40 -13.81
C GLY A 88 13.13 -0.07 -14.49
N GLY A 89 13.56 0.93 -13.71
CA GLY A 89 13.88 2.29 -14.16
C GLY A 89 12.63 3.17 -14.42
N ILE A 90 11.43 2.68 -14.21
CA ILE A 90 10.18 3.45 -14.39
C ILE A 90 9.80 4.08 -13.06
N PRO A 91 9.68 5.41 -12.96
CA PRO A 91 9.14 6.06 -11.78
C PRO A 91 7.69 5.61 -11.54
N VAL A 92 7.42 5.13 -10.33
CA VAL A 92 6.10 4.66 -9.91
C VAL A 92 5.72 5.27 -8.56
N LEU A 93 4.44 5.29 -8.27
CA LEU A 93 3.96 5.48 -6.91
C LEU A 93 3.61 4.10 -6.34
N LEU A 94 4.28 3.72 -5.24
CA LEU A 94 3.97 2.52 -4.48
C LEU A 94 3.00 2.89 -3.35
N LEU A 95 1.90 2.17 -3.25
CA LEU A 95 0.96 2.24 -2.14
C LEU A 95 0.95 0.88 -1.45
N GLY A 96 1.39 0.84 -0.19
CA GLY A 96 1.36 -0.35 0.65
C GLY A 96 0.38 -0.19 1.80
N ILE A 97 -0.27 -1.28 2.17
CA ILE A 97 -1.12 -1.31 3.35
C ILE A 97 -0.34 -1.97 4.49
N GLU A 98 -0.22 -1.26 5.61
CA GLU A 98 0.59 -1.75 6.72
C GLU A 98 0.09 -3.10 7.22
N SER A 99 1.01 -4.02 7.33
CA SER A 99 0.75 -5.44 7.62
C SER A 99 1.13 -5.84 9.04
N LYS A 100 1.37 -4.88 9.90
CA LYS A 100 1.55 -5.01 11.35
C LYS A 100 0.59 -4.07 12.07
N THR A 101 0.32 -4.34 13.34
CA THR A 101 -0.44 -3.43 14.20
C THR A 101 0.39 -2.18 14.47
N VAL A 102 -0.27 -1.03 14.38
CA VAL A 102 0.31 0.29 14.68
C VAL A 102 -0.38 0.85 15.92
N ALA A 103 0.41 1.35 16.85
CA ALA A 103 -0.13 2.02 18.03
C ALA A 103 -0.90 3.28 17.63
N ARG A 104 -2.09 3.47 18.21
CA ARG A 104 -2.86 4.69 18.06
C ARG A 104 -2.20 5.82 18.86
N ARG A 105 -2.26 7.03 18.31
CA ARG A 105 -1.76 8.21 19.02
C ARG A 105 -2.82 8.73 20.02
N GLY A 106 -2.34 9.20 21.18
CA GLY A 106 -3.20 9.78 22.22
C GLY A 106 -4.06 8.74 22.93
N VAL A 107 -5.14 9.18 23.55
CA VAL A 107 -6.07 8.32 24.28
C VAL A 107 -7.07 7.73 23.28
N PRO A 108 -7.19 6.39 23.21
CA PRO A 108 -8.17 5.76 22.33
C PRO A 108 -9.61 6.17 22.73
N PRO A 109 -10.51 6.38 21.76
CA PRO A 109 -11.92 6.62 22.04
C PRO A 109 -12.59 5.37 22.59
N THR A 110 -13.62 5.55 23.40
CA THR A 110 -14.35 4.42 24.03
C THR A 110 -15.13 3.56 23.02
N ASP A 111 -15.42 4.08 21.85
CA ASP A 111 -16.20 3.44 20.80
C ASP A 111 -15.43 3.24 19.48
N GLY A 112 -14.11 3.23 19.58
CA GLY A 112 -13.20 2.95 18.49
C GLY A 112 -12.08 2.00 18.91
N PRO A 113 -11.23 1.59 17.97
CA PRO A 113 -10.15 0.66 18.25
C PRO A 113 -9.02 1.32 19.06
N ASP A 114 -8.41 0.55 19.95
CA ASP A 114 -7.24 0.97 20.73
C ASP A 114 -5.97 1.07 19.88
N VAL A 115 -5.93 0.29 18.80
CA VAL A 115 -4.79 0.20 17.88
C VAL A 115 -5.29 0.19 16.44
N TYR A 116 -4.41 0.55 15.51
CA TYR A 116 -4.66 0.39 14.09
C TYR A 116 -4.22 -1.00 13.66
N THR A 117 -5.20 -1.87 13.40
CA THR A 117 -4.97 -3.27 13.05
C THR A 117 -4.35 -3.44 11.67
N ALA A 118 -3.51 -4.47 11.53
CA ALA A 118 -2.87 -4.83 10.27
C ALA A 118 -3.90 -5.06 9.15
N GLY A 119 -3.63 -4.56 7.97
CA GLY A 119 -4.47 -4.75 6.79
C GLY A 119 -5.79 -4.00 6.82
N THR A 120 -5.94 -2.99 7.66
CA THR A 120 -7.16 -2.20 7.76
C THR A 120 -6.91 -0.74 7.39
N LEU A 121 -7.84 -0.15 6.64
CA LEU A 121 -7.86 1.28 6.37
C LEU A 121 -8.82 1.98 7.32
N PHE A 122 -8.33 3.04 7.92
CA PHE A 122 -9.03 3.96 8.81
C PHE A 122 -9.34 5.27 8.07
N PRO A 123 -10.12 6.19 8.62
CA PRO A 123 -10.49 7.40 7.89
C PRO A 123 -9.30 8.18 7.32
N ARG A 124 -8.27 8.40 8.13
CA ARG A 124 -7.09 9.18 7.71
C ARG A 124 -6.21 8.42 6.73
N SER A 125 -6.00 7.12 6.91
CA SER A 125 -5.26 6.29 5.95
C SER A 125 -6.02 6.11 4.64
N SER A 126 -7.34 6.05 4.67
CA SER A 126 -8.17 6.07 3.46
C SER A 126 -8.02 7.37 2.68
N LYS A 127 -8.05 8.51 3.37
CA LYS A 127 -7.79 9.82 2.77
C LYS A 127 -6.39 9.91 2.15
N LYS A 128 -5.38 9.39 2.86
CA LYS A 128 -4.00 9.33 2.36
C LYS A 128 -3.88 8.47 1.11
N ALA A 129 -4.53 7.30 1.08
CA ALA A 129 -4.55 6.42 -0.08
C ALA A 129 -5.18 7.10 -1.30
N ALA A 130 -6.34 7.73 -1.15
CA ALA A 130 -6.98 8.48 -2.23
C ALA A 130 -6.10 9.63 -2.74
N ARG A 131 -5.45 10.37 -1.82
CA ARG A 131 -4.48 11.42 -2.17
C ARG A 131 -3.32 10.87 -3.00
N ALA A 132 -2.78 9.72 -2.63
CA ALA A 132 -1.69 9.07 -3.34
C ALA A 132 -2.09 8.70 -4.78
N ILE A 133 -3.26 8.08 -4.94
CA ILE A 133 -3.79 7.69 -6.25
C ILE A 133 -3.99 8.92 -7.14
N ASN A 134 -4.62 9.97 -6.62
CA ASN A 134 -4.83 11.21 -7.35
C ASN A 134 -3.51 11.90 -7.72
N ALA A 135 -2.51 11.86 -6.84
CA ALA A 135 -1.20 12.45 -7.10
C ALA A 135 -0.42 11.74 -8.22
N ALA A 136 -0.63 10.44 -8.40
CA ALA A 136 0.02 9.66 -9.44
C ALA A 136 -0.70 9.74 -10.80
N SER A 137 -2.00 10.01 -10.79
CA SER A 137 -2.82 10.02 -12.00
C SER A 137 -2.27 10.97 -13.07
N GLY A 138 -2.11 10.46 -14.28
CA GLY A 138 -1.60 11.24 -15.42
C GLY A 138 -0.10 11.47 -15.43
N ASN A 139 0.66 11.07 -14.39
CA ASN A 139 2.10 11.30 -14.35
C ASN A 139 2.96 10.07 -14.11
N ARG A 140 2.46 9.04 -13.44
CA ARG A 140 3.20 7.78 -13.19
C ARG A 140 2.26 6.62 -12.91
N PRO A 141 2.69 5.37 -13.18
CA PRO A 141 1.94 4.19 -12.80
C PRO A 141 1.72 4.13 -11.28
N LEU A 142 0.58 3.56 -10.89
CA LEU A 142 0.28 3.18 -9.51
C LEU A 142 0.57 1.69 -9.32
N VAL A 143 1.33 1.36 -8.30
CA VAL A 143 1.55 -0.02 -7.87
C VAL A 143 1.06 -0.16 -6.44
N VAL A 144 0.10 -1.05 -6.22
CA VAL A 144 -0.49 -1.31 -4.90
C VAL A 144 -0.04 -2.67 -4.41
N LEU A 145 0.55 -2.71 -3.22
CA LEU A 145 0.87 -3.96 -2.52
C LEU A 145 -0.18 -4.16 -1.42
N ALA A 146 -1.16 -5.01 -1.70
CA ALA A 146 -2.33 -5.14 -0.88
C ALA A 146 -2.23 -6.33 0.09
N ASN A 147 -2.28 -6.01 1.38
CA ASN A 147 -2.77 -6.88 2.43
C ASN A 147 -3.92 -6.13 3.09
N LEU A 148 -5.12 -6.32 2.59
CA LEU A 148 -6.25 -5.46 2.91
C LEU A 148 -7.47 -6.30 3.30
N SER A 149 -7.80 -6.27 4.59
CA SER A 149 -8.98 -6.95 5.14
C SER A 149 -10.24 -6.08 5.08
N GLY A 150 -10.10 -4.78 4.85
CA GLY A 150 -11.22 -3.86 4.71
C GLY A 150 -11.01 -2.52 5.37
N PHE A 151 -12.13 -1.83 5.61
CA PHE A 151 -12.19 -0.54 6.29
C PHE A 151 -12.71 -0.73 7.72
N ASP A 152 -12.21 0.10 8.65
CA ASP A 152 -12.73 0.09 10.01
C ASP A 152 -14.18 0.60 10.06
N GLY A 153 -15.05 -0.21 10.67
CA GLY A 153 -16.48 0.07 10.80
C GLY A 153 -16.90 0.54 12.20
N SER A 154 -15.95 0.92 13.06
CA SER A 154 -16.27 1.41 14.40
C SER A 154 -17.08 2.71 14.36
N PRO A 155 -17.89 3.01 15.41
CA PRO A 155 -18.59 4.29 15.49
C PRO A 155 -17.67 5.51 15.41
N ASP A 156 -16.48 5.42 16.01
CA ASP A 156 -15.45 6.46 15.92
C ASP A 156 -15.04 6.74 14.45
N SER A 157 -14.72 5.68 13.71
CA SER A 157 -14.36 5.82 12.28
C SER A 157 -15.53 6.31 11.43
N MET A 158 -16.77 5.88 11.74
CA MET A 158 -17.94 6.36 11.00
C MET A 158 -18.15 7.87 11.19
N ARG A 159 -17.99 8.38 12.42
CA ARG A 159 -18.04 9.83 12.68
C ARG A 159 -16.90 10.59 12.01
N ALA A 160 -15.76 9.95 11.83
CA ALA A 160 -14.60 10.53 11.14
C ALA A 160 -14.64 10.33 9.61
N LEU A 161 -15.83 10.07 9.05
CA LEU A 161 -16.09 10.01 7.61
C LEU A 161 -15.42 8.83 6.89
N GLN A 162 -15.41 7.65 7.52
CA GLN A 162 -14.79 6.46 6.91
C GLN A 162 -15.44 6.10 5.57
N LEU A 163 -16.77 6.19 5.45
CA LEU A 163 -17.47 5.85 4.21
C LEU A 163 -17.10 6.82 3.08
N GLU A 164 -17.05 8.10 3.38
CA GLU A 164 -16.70 9.16 2.41
C GLU A 164 -15.26 9.00 1.93
N TYR A 165 -14.31 8.80 2.84
CA TYR A 165 -12.91 8.63 2.47
C TYR A 165 -12.64 7.29 1.77
N GLY A 166 -13.35 6.23 2.15
CA GLY A 166 -13.33 4.96 1.42
C GLY A 166 -13.87 5.11 0.00
N ALA A 167 -14.98 5.83 -0.17
CA ALA A 167 -15.55 6.12 -1.48
C ALA A 167 -14.62 7.00 -2.34
N GLU A 168 -13.83 7.88 -1.74
CA GLU A 168 -12.82 8.68 -2.45
C GLU A 168 -11.73 7.82 -3.08
N ILE A 169 -11.34 6.71 -2.45
CA ILE A 169 -10.43 5.74 -3.07
C ILE A 169 -11.04 5.20 -4.36
N GLY A 170 -12.30 4.78 -4.31
CA GLY A 170 -13.02 4.28 -5.50
C GLY A 170 -13.09 5.34 -6.61
N ARG A 171 -13.42 6.59 -6.28
CA ARG A 171 -13.41 7.70 -7.25
C ARG A 171 -12.01 7.94 -7.84
N ALA A 172 -10.99 7.89 -7.02
CA ALA A 172 -9.61 8.07 -7.48
C ALA A 172 -9.20 6.94 -8.45
N VAL A 173 -9.60 5.70 -8.17
CA VAL A 173 -9.35 4.54 -9.06
C VAL A 173 -10.10 4.69 -10.38
N VAL A 174 -11.39 5.06 -10.35
CA VAL A 174 -12.19 5.31 -11.57
C VAL A 174 -11.54 6.35 -12.46
N ASN A 175 -11.09 7.45 -11.87
CA ASN A 175 -10.54 8.60 -12.60
C ASN A 175 -9.05 8.48 -12.89
N PHE A 176 -8.40 7.42 -12.44
CA PHE A 176 -6.96 7.27 -12.61
C PHE A 176 -6.59 7.14 -14.09
N ASP A 177 -5.71 8.04 -14.53
CA ASP A 177 -5.17 8.03 -15.88
C ASP A 177 -3.76 7.42 -15.86
N GLY A 178 -3.66 6.18 -16.32
CA GLY A 178 -2.43 5.42 -16.36
C GLY A 178 -2.63 3.96 -15.97
N PRO A 179 -1.56 3.17 -15.99
CA PRO A 179 -1.62 1.77 -15.56
C PRO A 179 -1.67 1.65 -14.03
N ILE A 180 -2.47 0.72 -13.56
CA ILE A 180 -2.53 0.30 -12.15
C ILE A 180 -2.10 -1.16 -12.07
N VAL A 181 -1.08 -1.45 -11.28
CA VAL A 181 -0.67 -2.80 -10.94
C VAL A 181 -1.10 -3.09 -9.50
N PHE A 182 -2.07 -3.97 -9.33
CA PHE A 182 -2.60 -4.34 -8.03
C PHE A 182 -2.14 -5.75 -7.66
N VAL A 183 -1.28 -5.85 -6.64
CA VAL A 183 -0.69 -7.10 -6.18
C VAL A 183 -1.29 -7.49 -4.85
N VAL A 184 -1.99 -8.61 -4.81
CA VAL A 184 -2.50 -9.18 -3.55
C VAL A 184 -1.37 -9.96 -2.88
N VAL A 185 -0.81 -9.40 -1.81
CA VAL A 185 0.29 -10.03 -1.06
C VAL A 185 -0.19 -10.93 0.06
N SER A 186 -1.38 -10.69 0.60
CA SER A 186 -1.98 -11.56 1.62
C SER A 186 -3.51 -11.54 1.53
N ARG A 187 -4.17 -10.54 2.12
CA ARG A 187 -5.64 -10.43 2.18
C ARG A 187 -6.16 -9.43 1.17
N TYR A 188 -7.34 -9.74 0.61
CA TYR A 188 -8.05 -8.84 -0.28
C TYR A 188 -9.54 -9.17 -0.22
N HIS A 189 -10.27 -8.49 0.64
CA HIS A 189 -11.71 -8.71 0.83
C HIS A 189 -12.41 -7.49 1.45
N GLY A 190 -13.71 -7.58 1.69
CA GLY A 190 -14.52 -6.50 2.22
C GLY A 190 -14.65 -5.31 1.27
N GLY A 191 -14.71 -4.10 1.82
CA GLY A 191 -14.81 -2.86 1.04
C GLY A 191 -13.65 -2.62 0.08
N ALA A 192 -12.47 -3.18 0.38
CA ALA A 192 -11.30 -3.13 -0.49
C ALA A 192 -11.55 -3.76 -1.85
N PHE A 193 -12.28 -4.86 -1.89
CA PHE A 193 -12.66 -5.56 -3.12
C PHE A 193 -13.52 -4.67 -4.03
N VAL A 194 -14.24 -3.72 -3.45
CA VAL A 194 -15.08 -2.76 -4.21
C VAL A 194 -14.26 -1.63 -4.78
N VAL A 195 -13.41 -0.99 -3.95
CA VAL A 195 -12.70 0.25 -4.36
C VAL A 195 -11.43 -0.01 -5.18
N PHE A 196 -10.81 -1.19 -5.04
CA PHE A 196 -9.69 -1.64 -5.87
C PHE A 196 -10.16 -2.76 -6.80
N SER A 197 -10.97 -2.42 -7.77
CA SER A 197 -11.55 -3.40 -8.69
C SER A 197 -11.26 -3.02 -10.13
N LYS A 198 -10.89 -4.04 -10.92
CA LYS A 198 -10.77 -3.90 -12.37
C LYS A 198 -12.07 -3.42 -13.02
N ALA A 199 -13.22 -3.68 -12.39
CA ALA A 199 -14.51 -3.17 -12.85
C ALA A 199 -14.61 -1.64 -12.80
N LEU A 200 -13.86 -0.99 -11.88
CA LEU A 200 -13.79 0.46 -11.79
C LEU A 200 -12.82 1.09 -12.79
N ASN A 201 -11.75 0.38 -13.14
CA ASN A 201 -10.76 0.87 -14.09
C ASN A 201 -10.16 -0.30 -14.88
N PRO A 202 -10.41 -0.38 -16.19
CA PRO A 202 -9.93 -1.49 -17.02
C PRO A 202 -8.42 -1.54 -17.20
N ARG A 203 -7.70 -0.47 -16.80
CA ARG A 203 -6.22 -0.40 -16.84
C ARG A 203 -5.55 -1.03 -15.60
N MET A 204 -6.35 -1.58 -14.68
CA MET A 204 -5.86 -2.34 -13.52
C MET A 204 -5.52 -3.79 -13.90
#